data_541d55cb43cb4853c2d9f6d8392d8975
#
_entry.id   541d55cb43cb4853c2d9f6d8392d8975
#
_cell.length_a   1.000
_cell.length_b   1.000
_cell.length_c   1.000
_cell.angle_alpha   90.00
_cell.angle_beta   90.00
_cell.angle_gamma   90.00
#
_symmetry.space_group_name_H-M   'P 1'
#
loop_
_entity.id
_entity.type
_entity.pdbx_description
1 polymer ?
#
loop_
_entity_poly.entity_id
_entity_poly.type
_entity_poly.pdbx_seq_one_letter_code
_entity_poly.pdbx_strand_id
1 'polypeptide(L)'
;MAELLDPTEVFFTPFEPKLQNRFIMYIEGVPAYLVKGSGRPNITFNPITLDHINIKRKVKGKGEWQDITIKLYDPIVPSAAQATMEWVRLSHESVTGRDGYSDFYKKDITLHILGPVGDKVEEWTLKGAFITATTFGEMDWANDAFVEISLTLAYDYAILQY
;
A
#
# COMPACT_ATOMS: atom_id res chain seq x y z
N MET A 1 -35.21 27.06 24.13
CA MET A 1 -34.10 26.92 25.10
C MET A 1 -32.86 26.57 24.29
N ALA A 2 -31.81 27.30 24.47
CA ALA A 2 -30.54 26.91 23.87
C ALA A 2 -30.00 25.68 24.60
N GLU A 3 -29.76 24.61 23.90
CA GLU A 3 -29.10 23.43 24.43
C GLU A 3 -27.66 23.79 24.79
N LEU A 4 -27.30 23.61 26.06
CA LEU A 4 -25.92 23.85 26.51
C LEU A 4 -25.06 22.71 25.98
N LEU A 5 -24.03 23.08 25.24
CA LEU A 5 -23.03 22.11 24.75
C LEU A 5 -22.38 21.39 25.93
N ASP A 6 -22.25 20.09 25.83
CA ASP A 6 -21.53 19.27 26.79
C ASP A 6 -20.05 19.71 26.81
N PRO A 7 -19.49 20.05 27.99
CA PRO A 7 -18.07 20.39 28.10
C PRO A 7 -17.12 19.36 27.49
N THR A 8 -17.49 18.09 27.48
CA THR A 8 -16.70 17.00 26.89
C THR A 8 -16.66 17.07 25.36
N GLU A 9 -17.64 17.71 24.74
CA GLU A 9 -17.67 17.94 23.28
C GLU A 9 -16.90 19.19 22.87
N VAL A 10 -16.81 20.18 23.78
CA VAL A 10 -16.15 21.46 23.52
C VAL A 10 -14.64 21.39 23.76
N PHE A 11 -14.20 20.64 24.77
CA PHE A 11 -12.81 20.54 25.13
C PHE A 11 -12.12 19.40 24.41
N PHE A 12 -11.06 19.74 23.69
CA PHE A 12 -10.21 18.78 23.00
C PHE A 12 -9.55 17.81 24.00
N THR A 13 -9.82 16.53 23.83
CA THR A 13 -9.10 15.50 24.57
C THR A 13 -7.80 15.20 23.84
N PRO A 14 -6.63 15.41 24.46
CA PRO A 14 -5.37 15.15 23.78
C PRO A 14 -5.24 13.68 23.40
N PHE A 15 -4.80 13.43 22.19
CA PHE A 15 -4.51 12.11 21.66
C PHE A 15 -3.16 12.13 20.94
N GLU A 16 -2.49 10.98 20.91
CA GLU A 16 -1.26 10.82 20.13
C GLU A 16 -1.61 10.40 18.70
N PRO A 17 -1.36 11.26 17.70
CA PRO A 17 -1.65 10.92 16.31
C PRO A 17 -0.63 9.93 15.75
N LYS A 18 -1.05 9.09 14.81
CA LYS A 18 -0.15 8.27 14.01
C LYS A 18 0.61 9.16 13.02
N LEU A 19 1.93 9.06 13.00
CA LEU A 19 2.76 9.85 12.10
C LEU A 19 3.10 9.06 10.84
N GLN A 20 3.14 9.77 9.70
CA GLN A 20 3.41 9.17 8.40
C GLN A 20 4.82 8.58 8.26
N ASN A 21 5.78 9.08 9.01
CA ASN A 21 7.17 8.65 8.98
C ASN A 21 7.48 7.45 9.89
N ARG A 22 6.50 6.94 10.62
CA ARG A 22 6.66 5.81 11.55
C ARG A 22 6.00 4.56 10.99
N PHE A 23 6.67 3.90 10.05
CA PHE A 23 6.19 2.66 9.47
C PHE A 23 7.34 1.75 9.06
N ILE A 24 7.08 0.45 8.96
CA ILE A 24 7.97 -0.55 8.38
C ILE A 24 7.14 -1.47 7.49
N MET A 25 7.62 -1.72 6.28
CA MET A 25 6.99 -2.65 5.36
C MET A 25 7.92 -3.84 5.10
N TYR A 26 7.38 -5.03 5.20
CA TYR A 26 8.08 -6.27 4.93
C TYR A 26 7.58 -6.89 3.64
N ILE A 27 8.47 -7.00 2.66
CA ILE A 27 8.25 -7.66 1.38
C ILE A 27 9.33 -8.73 1.25
N GLU A 28 8.94 -9.95 0.95
CA GLU A 28 9.90 -11.03 0.74
C GLU A 28 10.87 -10.69 -0.42
N GLY A 29 12.15 -10.81 -0.16
CA GLY A 29 13.21 -10.51 -1.13
C GLY A 29 13.61 -9.04 -1.24
N VAL A 30 12.93 -8.13 -0.55
CA VAL A 30 13.28 -6.70 -0.51
C VAL A 30 13.61 -6.31 0.92
N PRO A 31 14.82 -5.78 1.19
CA PRO A 31 15.16 -5.29 2.53
C PRO A 31 14.20 -4.17 2.99
N ALA A 32 13.70 -4.26 4.21
CA ALA A 32 12.70 -3.33 4.73
C ALA A 32 13.19 -1.88 4.78
N TYR A 33 14.48 -1.65 4.97
CA TYR A 33 15.07 -0.30 5.02
C TYR A 33 15.13 0.40 3.66
N LEU A 34 14.89 -0.31 2.55
CA LEU A 34 14.85 0.27 1.21
C LEU A 34 13.50 0.92 0.89
N VAL A 35 12.45 0.58 1.63
CA VAL A 35 11.12 1.15 1.42
C VAL A 35 11.10 2.58 1.91
N LYS A 36 11.02 3.53 0.97
CA LYS A 36 10.94 4.97 1.27
C LYS A 36 9.55 5.41 1.64
N GLY A 37 8.57 4.92 0.93
CA GLY A 37 7.17 5.31 1.11
C GLY A 37 6.21 4.23 0.63
N SER A 38 5.04 4.21 1.24
CA SER A 38 3.96 3.30 0.88
C SER A 38 2.62 3.92 1.25
N GLY A 39 1.58 3.58 0.51
CA GLY A 39 0.22 3.85 0.92
C GLY A 39 -0.31 2.80 1.88
N ARG A 40 -1.41 3.10 2.55
CA ARG A 40 -2.21 2.09 3.25
C ARG A 40 -3.24 1.50 2.29
N PRO A 41 -3.69 0.25 2.54
CA PRO A 41 -4.73 -0.36 1.72
C PRO A 41 -6.03 0.44 1.74
N ASN A 42 -6.64 0.59 0.56
CA ASN A 42 -7.92 1.27 0.39
C ASN A 42 -8.93 0.32 -0.25
N ILE A 43 -10.16 0.39 0.21
CA ILE A 43 -11.28 -0.38 -0.35
C ILE A 43 -12.38 0.55 -0.83
N THR A 44 -12.98 0.24 -1.97
CA THR A 44 -14.12 0.96 -2.51
C THR A 44 -15.28 0.01 -2.73
N PHE A 45 -16.50 0.54 -2.60
CA PHE A 45 -17.73 -0.20 -2.86
C PHE A 45 -18.55 0.55 -3.91
N ASN A 46 -19.01 -0.15 -4.91
CA ASN A 46 -19.91 0.41 -5.91
C ASN A 46 -21.35 0.36 -5.38
N PRO A 47 -22.02 1.50 -5.16
CA PRO A 47 -23.40 1.49 -4.72
C PRO A 47 -24.34 1.02 -5.83
N ILE A 48 -25.30 0.19 -5.48
CA ILE A 48 -26.39 -0.23 -6.36
C ILE A 48 -27.61 0.62 -6.04
N THR A 49 -28.13 1.29 -7.07
CA THR A 49 -29.33 2.11 -6.94
C THR A 49 -30.58 1.28 -7.19
N LEU A 50 -31.50 1.32 -6.25
CA LEU A 50 -32.82 0.72 -6.38
C LEU A 50 -33.85 1.84 -6.61
N ASP A 51 -34.49 1.82 -7.76
CA ASP A 51 -35.52 2.80 -8.12
C ASP A 51 -36.88 2.33 -7.68
N HIS A 52 -37.67 3.21 -7.03
CA HIS A 52 -39.03 2.97 -6.65
C HIS A 52 -39.87 4.25 -6.82
N ILE A 53 -40.69 4.32 -7.82
CA ILE A 53 -41.54 5.47 -8.19
C ILE A 53 -40.72 6.78 -8.22
N ASN A 54 -40.80 7.61 -7.19
CA ASN A 54 -40.11 8.88 -7.06
C ASN A 54 -38.93 8.84 -6.08
N ILE A 55 -38.54 7.66 -5.59
CA ILE A 55 -37.53 7.49 -4.57
C ILE A 55 -36.42 6.61 -5.11
N LYS A 56 -35.17 7.00 -4.83
CA LYS A 56 -33.99 6.17 -5.08
C LYS A 56 -33.40 5.73 -3.74
N ARG A 57 -33.14 4.44 -3.62
CA ARG A 57 -32.43 3.87 -2.49
C ARG A 57 -31.11 3.27 -2.97
N LYS A 58 -30.10 3.34 -2.12
CA LYS A 58 -28.78 2.79 -2.43
C LYS A 58 -28.44 1.67 -1.47
N VAL A 59 -27.94 0.58 -2.02
CA VAL A 59 -27.38 -0.53 -1.25
C VAL A 59 -25.93 -0.74 -1.64
N LYS A 60 -25.14 -1.30 -0.74
CA LYS A 60 -23.74 -1.58 -1.00
C LYS A 60 -23.60 -2.70 -2.02
N GLY A 61 -22.83 -2.44 -3.07
CA GLY A 61 -22.46 -3.44 -4.07
C GLY A 61 -21.17 -4.16 -3.70
N LYS A 62 -20.50 -4.72 -4.70
CA LYS A 62 -19.25 -5.46 -4.55
C LYS A 62 -18.10 -4.54 -4.14
N GLY A 63 -17.31 -4.97 -3.17
CA GLY A 63 -16.10 -4.27 -2.74
C GLY A 63 -14.90 -4.60 -3.61
N GLU A 64 -14.04 -3.61 -3.83
CA GLU A 64 -12.80 -3.76 -4.58
C GLU A 64 -11.67 -3.07 -3.85
N TRP A 65 -10.56 -3.78 -3.66
CA TRP A 65 -9.33 -3.23 -3.10
C TRP A 65 -8.57 -2.47 -4.18
N GLN A 66 -8.12 -1.27 -3.85
CA GLN A 66 -7.37 -0.41 -4.76
C GLN A 66 -5.89 -0.76 -4.74
N ASP A 67 -5.24 -0.55 -5.88
CA ASP A 67 -3.79 -0.75 -6.00
C ASP A 67 -3.02 0.17 -5.03
N ILE A 68 -1.89 -0.32 -4.57
CA ILE A 68 -0.99 0.41 -3.68
C ILE A 68 0.30 0.74 -4.42
N THR A 69 0.82 1.95 -4.21
CA THR A 69 2.10 2.37 -4.75
C THR A 69 3.16 2.39 -3.66
N ILE A 70 4.29 1.74 -3.92
CA ILE A 70 5.44 1.67 -3.04
C ILE A 70 6.62 2.34 -3.72
N LYS A 71 7.35 3.16 -2.98
CA LYS A 71 8.59 3.79 -3.43
C LYS A 71 9.78 3.15 -2.71
N LEU A 72 10.80 2.82 -3.48
CA LEU A 72 12.03 2.21 -2.99
C LEU A 72 13.22 3.11 -3.29
N TYR A 73 14.20 3.14 -2.38
CA TYR A 73 15.54 3.60 -2.70
C TYR A 73 16.27 2.53 -3.51
N ASP A 74 17.13 2.95 -4.42
CA ASP A 74 17.96 2.05 -5.22
C ASP A 74 19.45 2.23 -4.87
N PRO A 75 19.96 1.60 -3.81
CA PRO A 75 21.37 1.64 -3.47
C PRO A 75 22.21 0.78 -4.44
N ILE A 76 23.51 0.99 -4.44
CA ILE A 76 24.44 0.20 -5.24
C ILE A 76 24.44 -1.26 -4.77
N VAL A 77 24.50 -1.47 -3.46
CA VAL A 77 24.44 -2.80 -2.82
C VAL A 77 23.65 -2.69 -1.50
N PRO A 78 22.60 -3.50 -1.31
CA PRO A 78 21.92 -4.37 -2.27
C PRO A 78 21.10 -3.58 -3.30
N SER A 79 21.05 -4.04 -4.54
CA SER A 79 20.29 -3.35 -5.59
C SER A 79 18.80 -3.65 -5.48
N ALA A 80 18.00 -2.61 -5.29
CA ALA A 80 16.54 -2.73 -5.30
C ALA A 80 16.00 -3.05 -6.69
N ALA A 81 16.68 -2.58 -7.75
CA ALA A 81 16.33 -2.91 -9.11
C ALA A 81 16.43 -4.41 -9.39
N GLN A 82 17.49 -5.07 -8.92
CA GLN A 82 17.65 -6.52 -9.06
C GLN A 82 16.57 -7.29 -8.30
N ALA A 83 16.29 -6.93 -7.05
CA ALA A 83 15.25 -7.57 -6.24
C ALA A 83 13.87 -7.43 -6.89
N THR A 84 13.57 -6.26 -7.42
CA THR A 84 12.33 -5.99 -8.15
C THR A 84 12.22 -6.81 -9.43
N MET A 85 13.30 -6.89 -10.22
CA MET A 85 13.31 -7.67 -11.46
C MET A 85 13.24 -9.16 -11.21
N GLU A 86 13.80 -9.68 -10.14
CA GLU A 86 13.62 -11.07 -9.73
C GLU A 86 12.16 -11.40 -9.45
N TRP A 87 11.47 -10.51 -8.78
CA TRP A 87 10.04 -10.66 -8.56
C TRP A 87 9.24 -10.61 -9.87
N VAL A 88 9.56 -9.66 -10.75
CA VAL A 88 8.92 -9.54 -12.07
C VAL A 88 9.17 -10.80 -12.92
N ARG A 89 10.36 -11.37 -12.88
CA ARG A 89 10.69 -12.61 -13.62
C ARG A 89 9.86 -13.82 -13.20
N LEU A 90 9.41 -13.86 -11.95
CA LEU A 90 8.50 -14.91 -11.49
C LEU A 90 7.13 -14.84 -12.19
N SER A 91 6.71 -13.66 -12.62
CA SER A 91 5.46 -13.47 -13.37
C SER A 91 5.65 -13.42 -14.88
N HIS A 92 6.76 -12.85 -15.35
CA HIS A 92 7.02 -12.66 -16.78
C HIS A 92 8.51 -12.67 -17.07
N GLU A 93 8.95 -13.56 -17.95
CA GLU A 93 10.33 -13.60 -18.43
C GLU A 93 10.51 -12.73 -19.65
N SER A 94 11.42 -11.75 -19.57
CA SER A 94 11.61 -10.74 -20.62
C SER A 94 12.15 -11.30 -21.93
N VAL A 95 13.00 -12.33 -21.86
CA VAL A 95 13.67 -12.90 -23.05
C VAL A 95 12.75 -13.82 -23.84
N THR A 96 12.04 -14.72 -23.14
CA THR A 96 11.20 -15.74 -23.80
C THR A 96 9.74 -15.32 -23.91
N GLY A 97 9.31 -14.32 -23.12
CA GLY A 97 7.92 -13.89 -23.02
C GLY A 97 7.00 -14.88 -22.31
N ARG A 98 7.56 -15.84 -21.58
CA ARG A 98 6.79 -16.82 -20.81
C ARG A 98 6.25 -16.19 -19.51
N ASP A 99 5.01 -16.54 -19.20
CA ASP A 99 4.37 -16.14 -17.94
C ASP A 99 4.44 -17.26 -16.91
N GLY A 100 4.59 -16.90 -15.65
CA GLY A 100 4.58 -17.82 -14.52
C GLY A 100 3.18 -18.04 -13.95
N TYR A 101 3.03 -19.09 -13.17
CA TYR A 101 1.80 -19.33 -12.42
C TYR A 101 1.67 -18.36 -11.23
N SER A 102 0.43 -18.05 -10.85
CA SER A 102 0.15 -17.09 -9.77
C SER A 102 0.78 -17.49 -8.42
N ASP A 103 0.92 -18.77 -8.15
CA ASP A 103 1.55 -19.26 -6.92
C ASP A 103 3.02 -18.85 -6.78
N PHE A 104 3.69 -18.59 -7.89
CA PHE A 104 5.10 -18.21 -7.89
C PHE A 104 5.33 -16.70 -7.68
N TYR A 105 4.46 -15.85 -8.22
CA TYR A 105 4.68 -14.40 -8.17
C TYR A 105 3.88 -13.66 -7.10
N LYS A 106 2.79 -14.25 -6.61
CA LYS A 106 2.00 -13.64 -5.53
C LYS A 106 2.71 -13.78 -4.19
N LYS A 107 2.85 -12.67 -3.48
CA LYS A 107 3.50 -12.61 -2.18
C LYS A 107 2.60 -11.94 -1.15
N ASP A 108 2.81 -12.28 0.11
CA ASP A 108 2.16 -11.60 1.21
C ASP A 108 3.05 -10.45 1.69
N ILE A 109 2.44 -9.29 1.91
CA ILE A 109 3.13 -8.09 2.37
C ILE A 109 2.57 -7.68 3.71
N THR A 110 3.44 -7.31 4.64
CA THR A 110 3.07 -6.83 5.96
C THR A 110 3.52 -5.38 6.13
N LEU A 111 2.58 -4.51 6.51
CA LEU A 111 2.82 -3.11 6.83
C LEU A 111 2.56 -2.87 8.31
N HIS A 112 3.59 -2.45 9.04
CA HIS A 112 3.48 -2.05 10.44
C HIS A 112 3.51 -0.52 10.55
N ILE A 113 2.60 0.04 11.29
CA ILE A 113 2.62 1.44 11.70
C ILE A 113 3.06 1.48 13.14
N LEU A 114 4.07 2.30 13.41
CA LEU A 114 4.76 2.34 14.71
C LEU A 114 4.30 3.53 15.54
N GLY A 115 4.30 3.34 16.85
CA GLY A 115 4.14 4.38 17.85
C GLY A 115 5.44 5.13 18.18
N PRO A 116 5.38 6.10 19.11
CA PRO A 116 6.52 6.95 19.47
C PRO A 116 7.74 6.18 20.02
N VAL A 117 7.50 5.06 20.66
CA VAL A 117 8.55 4.23 21.28
C VAL A 117 8.95 3.02 20.40
N GLY A 118 8.47 2.96 19.17
CA GLY A 118 8.76 1.86 18.25
C GLY A 118 7.83 0.64 18.40
N ASP A 119 6.79 0.75 19.19
CA ASP A 119 5.78 -0.28 19.36
C ASP A 119 4.88 -0.36 18.12
N LYS A 120 4.38 -1.56 17.82
CA LYS A 120 3.42 -1.77 16.73
C LYS A 120 2.03 -1.29 17.17
N VAL A 121 1.53 -0.28 16.49
CA VAL A 121 0.20 0.30 16.75
C VAL A 121 -0.84 -0.25 15.78
N GLU A 122 -0.44 -0.51 14.56
CA GLU A 122 -1.32 -1.01 13.51
C GLU A 122 -0.56 -1.97 12.61
N GLU A 123 -1.18 -3.07 12.24
CA GLU A 123 -0.61 -4.06 11.34
C GLU A 123 -1.60 -4.39 10.23
N TRP A 124 -1.15 -4.18 8.99
CA TRP A 124 -1.87 -4.58 7.79
C TRP A 124 -1.16 -5.75 7.13
N THR A 125 -1.93 -6.75 6.72
CA THR A 125 -1.44 -7.84 5.88
C THR A 125 -2.15 -7.79 4.54
N LEU A 126 -1.38 -7.64 3.46
CA LEU A 126 -1.87 -7.70 2.09
C LEU A 126 -1.64 -9.10 1.56
N LYS A 127 -2.71 -9.76 1.14
CA LYS A 127 -2.66 -11.14 0.65
C LYS A 127 -2.66 -11.18 -0.87
N GLY A 128 -1.79 -12.01 -1.43
CA GLY A 128 -1.71 -12.23 -2.86
C GLY A 128 -1.24 -11.02 -3.65
N ALA A 129 -0.32 -10.23 -3.12
CA ALA A 129 0.20 -9.04 -3.79
C ALA A 129 1.16 -9.41 -4.93
N PHE A 130 1.04 -8.72 -6.05
CA PHE A 130 1.92 -8.85 -7.20
C PHE A 130 2.11 -7.50 -7.89
N ILE A 131 3.18 -7.39 -8.67
CA ILE A 131 3.54 -6.16 -9.37
C ILE A 131 2.71 -6.03 -10.64
N THR A 132 2.00 -4.90 -10.79
CA THR A 132 1.28 -4.54 -12.02
C THR A 132 2.05 -3.57 -12.88
N ALA A 133 2.86 -2.69 -12.28
CA ALA A 133 3.69 -1.74 -12.98
C ALA A 133 4.94 -1.44 -12.15
N THR A 134 6.05 -1.21 -12.84
CA THR A 134 7.32 -0.83 -12.22
C THR A 134 7.96 0.29 -13.02
N THR A 135 8.40 1.34 -12.33
CA THR A 135 9.19 2.42 -12.91
C THR A 135 10.54 2.48 -12.22
N PHE A 136 11.62 2.33 -12.97
CA PHE A 136 13.00 2.32 -12.45
C PHE A 136 13.62 3.71 -12.34
N GLY A 137 12.87 4.75 -12.66
CA GLY A 137 13.35 6.13 -12.64
C GLY A 137 14.05 6.52 -13.93
N GLU A 138 14.49 7.76 -13.97
CA GLU A 138 15.18 8.37 -15.10
C GLU A 138 16.64 8.69 -14.74
N MET A 139 17.51 8.66 -15.74
CA MET A 139 18.92 9.01 -15.60
C MET A 139 19.18 10.29 -16.36
N ASP A 140 19.80 11.28 -15.71
CA ASP A 140 20.15 12.58 -16.29
C ASP A 140 21.52 13.03 -15.76
N TRP A 141 22.41 13.38 -16.66
CA TRP A 141 23.76 13.85 -16.32
C TRP A 141 23.77 15.18 -15.56
N ALA A 142 22.73 15.99 -15.72
CA ALA A 142 22.62 17.29 -15.07
C ALA A 142 21.97 17.21 -13.67
N ASN A 143 21.45 16.06 -13.28
CA ASN A 143 20.71 15.86 -12.03
C ASN A 143 21.46 14.90 -11.11
N ASP A 144 21.77 15.34 -9.90
CA ASP A 144 22.47 14.55 -8.87
C ASP A 144 21.52 13.94 -7.83
N ALA A 145 20.22 13.99 -8.08
CA ALA A 145 19.22 13.40 -7.19
C ALA A 145 19.31 11.85 -7.13
N PHE A 146 18.83 11.29 -6.03
CA PHE A 146 18.78 9.84 -5.86
C PHE A 146 17.83 9.19 -6.85
N VAL A 147 18.21 7.99 -7.33
CA VAL A 147 17.33 7.16 -8.14
C VAL A 147 16.30 6.47 -7.23
N GLU A 148 15.04 6.55 -7.60
CA GLU A 148 13.94 5.90 -6.89
C GLU A 148 13.22 4.93 -7.82
N ILE A 149 12.75 3.83 -7.24
CA ILE A 149 11.94 2.83 -7.94
C ILE A 149 10.52 2.94 -7.41
N SER A 150 9.55 3.03 -8.32
CA SER A 150 8.13 3.02 -7.98
C SER A 150 7.51 1.69 -8.41
N LEU A 151 6.87 1.01 -7.47
CA LEU A 151 6.11 -0.21 -7.69
C LEU A 151 4.62 0.05 -7.52
N THR A 152 3.82 -0.37 -8.47
CA THR A 152 2.37 -0.45 -8.31
C THR A 152 1.99 -1.91 -8.10
N LEU A 153 1.35 -2.20 -6.98
CA LEU A 153 0.96 -3.54 -6.59
C LEU A 153 -0.54 -3.68 -6.56
N ALA A 154 -1.04 -4.74 -7.17
CA ALA A 154 -2.39 -5.23 -6.94
C ALA A 154 -2.34 -6.37 -5.93
N TYR A 155 -3.38 -6.52 -5.15
CA TYR A 155 -3.50 -7.58 -4.15
C TYR A 155 -4.96 -8.04 -4.07
N ASP A 156 -5.15 -9.26 -3.56
CA ASP A 156 -6.47 -9.86 -3.49
C ASP A 156 -7.34 -9.23 -2.40
N TYR A 157 -6.78 -9.08 -1.21
CA TYR A 157 -7.43 -8.43 -0.07
C TYR A 157 -6.41 -8.02 0.99
N ALA A 158 -6.83 -7.14 1.87
CA ALA A 158 -6.02 -6.72 3.01
C ALA A 158 -6.75 -6.98 4.32
N ILE A 159 -6.00 -7.32 5.35
CA ILE A 159 -6.51 -7.57 6.69
C ILE A 159 -5.84 -6.59 7.66
N LEU A 160 -6.65 -5.86 8.41
CA LEU A 160 -6.17 -5.10 9.56
C LEU A 160 -6.14 -6.03 10.76
N GLN A 161 -4.94 -6.32 11.25
CA GLN A 161 -4.77 -7.26 12.38
C GLN A 161 -5.08 -6.61 13.72
N TYR A 162 -4.66 -5.35 13.92
CA TYR A 162 -4.95 -4.53 15.10
C TYR A 162 -4.55 -3.07 14.90
#